data_dde3b845cf594151f96b11f33bf0f314
#
_entry.id   dde3b845cf594151f96b11f33bf0f314
#
_cell.length_a   1.000
_cell.length_b   1.000
_cell.length_c   1.000
_cell.angle_alpha   90.00
_cell.angle_beta   90.00
_cell.angle_gamma   90.00
#
_symmetry.space_group_name_H-M   'P 1'
#
loop_
_entity.id
_entity.type
_entity.pdbx_description
1 polymer ?
#
loop_
_entity_poly.entity_id
_entity_poly.type
_entity_poly.pdbx_seq_one_letter_code
_entity_poly.pdbx_strand_id
1 'polypeptide(L)' 'MRALFVQVKCHLGRAYEVANAIADAEIASEIYSTAGEFDLLVKFYLPDDADPGHFVTESVQRIDGIRDTRTIMTFRAF' A
#
# COMPACT_ATOMS: atom_id res chain seq x y z
N MET A 1 -2.21 -16.20 -6.78
CA MET A 1 -2.12 -14.88 -6.13
C MET A 1 -0.67 -14.45 -6.03
N ARG A 2 -0.43 -13.17 -6.14
CA ARG A 2 0.93 -12.61 -6.09
C ARG A 2 0.98 -11.52 -5.02
N ALA A 3 2.04 -11.54 -4.19
CA ALA A 3 2.22 -10.52 -3.17
C ALA A 3 2.76 -9.23 -3.81
N LEU A 4 2.26 -8.11 -3.33
CA LEU A 4 2.67 -6.78 -3.73
C LEU A 4 2.90 -5.97 -2.46
N PHE A 5 4.02 -5.28 -2.38
CA PHE A 5 4.26 -4.36 -1.27
C PHE A 5 4.22 -2.93 -1.76
N VAL A 6 3.63 -2.06 -0.97
CA VAL A 6 3.61 -0.63 -1.27
C VAL A 6 4.11 0.12 -0.04
N GLN A 7 5.18 0.88 -0.23
CA GLN A 7 5.64 1.84 0.77
C GLN A 7 4.88 3.14 0.54
N VAL A 8 4.31 3.68 1.62
CA VAL A 8 3.44 4.85 1.53
C VAL A 8 4.04 5.99 2.33
N LYS A 9 4.21 7.14 1.67
CA LYS A 9 4.57 8.38 2.32
C LYS A 9 3.32 9.21 2.50
N CYS A 10 3.06 9.63 3.73
CA CYS A 10 1.87 10.40 4.06
C CYS A 10 2.23 11.86 4.29
N HIS A 11 1.24 12.75 4.15
CA HIS A 11 1.39 14.12 4.63
C HIS A 11 1.60 14.09 6.15
N LEU A 12 2.30 15.09 6.67
CA LEU A 12 2.66 15.14 8.09
C LEU A 12 1.44 14.95 8.99
N GLY A 13 1.56 14.05 9.95
CA GLY A 13 0.53 13.82 10.94
C GLY A 13 -0.63 12.95 10.48
N ARG A 14 -0.60 12.46 9.24
CA ARG A 14 -1.74 11.72 8.66
C ARG A 14 -1.51 10.22 8.48
N ALA A 15 -0.39 9.69 8.96
CA ALA A 15 -0.04 8.29 8.72
C ALA A 15 -1.09 7.32 9.27
N TYR A 16 -1.55 7.52 10.50
CA TYR A 16 -2.54 6.63 11.10
C TYR A 16 -3.92 6.77 10.47
N GLU A 17 -4.29 7.98 10.05
CA GLU A 17 -5.53 8.20 9.30
C GLU A 17 -5.50 7.42 7.99
N VAL A 18 -4.38 7.48 7.26
CA VAL A 18 -4.21 6.74 6.01
C VAL A 18 -4.23 5.23 6.25
N ALA A 19 -3.51 4.76 7.27
CA ALA A 19 -3.52 3.34 7.63
C ALA A 19 -4.92 2.84 7.93
N ASN A 20 -5.71 3.61 8.68
CA ASN A 20 -7.09 3.26 9.00
C ASN A 20 -7.97 3.24 7.74
N ALA A 21 -7.77 4.17 6.81
CA ALA A 21 -8.51 4.17 5.56
C ALA A 21 -8.21 2.94 4.71
N ILE A 22 -6.94 2.51 4.66
CA ILE A 22 -6.55 1.30 3.95
C ILE A 22 -7.18 0.07 4.63
N ALA A 23 -7.14 0.01 5.95
CA ALA A 23 -7.74 -1.09 6.71
C ALA A 23 -9.25 -1.17 6.48
N ASP A 24 -9.93 -0.03 6.50
CA ASP A 24 -11.39 0.03 6.31
C ASP A 24 -11.80 -0.38 4.90
N ALA A 25 -10.94 -0.17 3.91
CA ALA A 25 -11.20 -0.58 2.53
C ALA A 25 -11.11 -2.10 2.33
N GLU A 26 -10.54 -2.83 3.29
CA GLU A 26 -10.42 -4.29 3.27
C GLU A 26 -9.66 -4.81 2.04
N ILE A 27 -8.66 -4.06 1.58
CA ILE A 27 -7.88 -4.41 0.40
C ILE A 27 -6.49 -4.96 0.74
N ALA A 28 -6.01 -4.69 1.95
CA ALA A 28 -4.65 -5.05 2.37
C ALA A 28 -4.63 -6.31 3.23
N SER A 29 -3.57 -7.08 3.08
CA SER A 29 -3.30 -8.24 3.93
C SER A 29 -2.64 -7.84 5.25
N GLU A 30 -1.68 -6.91 5.19
CA GLU A 30 -0.92 -6.45 6.34
C GLU A 30 -0.60 -4.97 6.16
N ILE A 31 -0.64 -4.23 7.26
CA ILE A 31 -0.32 -2.80 7.27
C ILE A 31 0.59 -2.54 8.47
N TYR A 32 1.76 -1.98 8.21
CA TYR A 32 2.73 -1.65 9.26
C TYR A 32 3.08 -0.17 9.18
N SER A 33 3.20 0.48 10.34
CA SER A 33 3.85 1.78 10.39
C SER A 33 5.36 1.57 10.46
N THR A 34 6.11 2.42 9.79
CA THR A 34 7.55 2.29 9.67
C THR A 34 8.24 3.61 9.95
N ALA A 35 9.51 3.52 10.33
CA ALA A 35 10.39 4.68 10.46
C ALA A 35 11.13 4.88 9.14
N GLY A 36 11.69 6.08 8.96
CA GLY A 36 12.49 6.41 7.81
C GLY A 36 11.74 7.23 6.79
N GLU A 37 12.06 7.05 5.52
CA GLU A 37 11.52 7.88 4.45
C GLU A 37 10.02 7.68 4.24
N PHE A 38 9.54 6.44 4.39
CA PHE A 38 8.12 6.11 4.23
C PHE A 38 7.49 5.87 5.59
N ASP A 39 6.19 6.16 5.68
CA ASP A 39 5.43 6.08 6.93
C ASP A 39 4.77 4.73 7.12
N LEU A 40 4.39 4.07 6.03
CA LEU A 40 3.70 2.78 6.07
C LEU A 40 4.33 1.80 5.10
N LEU A 41 4.25 0.52 5.46
CA LEU A 41 4.54 -0.60 4.57
C LEU A 41 3.28 -1.46 4.52
N VAL A 42 2.73 -1.64 3.33
CA VAL A 42 1.46 -2.33 3.13
C VAL A 42 1.66 -3.52 2.20
N LYS A 43 1.09 -4.67 2.58
CA LYS A 43 1.12 -5.87 1.75
C LYS A 43 -0.24 -6.15 1.18
N PHE A 44 -0.28 -6.40 -0.12
CA PHE A 44 -1.50 -6.78 -0.84
C PHE A 44 -1.29 -8.13 -1.52
N TYR A 45 -2.37 -8.87 -1.71
CA TYR A 45 -2.36 -10.03 -2.61
C TYR A 45 -3.27 -9.73 -3.79
N LEU A 46 -2.75 -9.87 -4.99
CA LEU A 46 -3.50 -9.64 -6.21
C LEU A 46 -3.62 -10.94 -7.02
N PRO A 47 -4.73 -11.12 -7.75
CA PRO A 47 -4.81 -12.17 -8.74
C PRO A 47 -3.67 -12.06 -9.75
N ASP A 48 -3.24 -13.20 -10.30
CA ASP A 48 -2.10 -13.22 -11.22
C ASP A 48 -2.34 -12.40 -12.50
N ASP A 49 -3.60 -12.25 -12.90
CA ASP A 49 -4.00 -11.49 -14.09
C ASP A 49 -4.30 -10.01 -13.79
N ALA A 50 -4.20 -9.58 -12.54
CA ALA A 50 -4.43 -8.18 -12.19
C ALA A 50 -3.28 -7.31 -12.65
N ASP A 51 -3.60 -6.05 -12.99
CA ASP A 51 -2.60 -5.02 -13.30
C ASP A 51 -2.21 -4.30 -12.01
N PRO A 52 -0.99 -4.53 -11.49
CA PRO A 52 -0.58 -3.92 -10.23
C PRO A 52 -0.54 -2.39 -10.28
N GLY A 53 -0.12 -1.82 -11.40
CA GLY A 53 -0.08 -0.36 -11.55
C GLY A 53 -1.46 0.25 -11.47
N HIS A 54 -2.42 -0.37 -12.14
CA HIS A 54 -3.81 0.07 -12.09
C HIS A 54 -4.38 -0.05 -10.68
N PHE A 55 -4.11 -1.17 -10.00
CA PHE A 55 -4.56 -1.38 -8.63
C PHE A 55 -4.03 -0.28 -7.69
N VAL A 56 -2.73 0.00 -7.76
CA VAL A 56 -2.12 1.02 -6.90
C VAL A 56 -2.73 2.39 -7.18
N THR A 57 -2.88 2.75 -8.45
CA THR A 57 -3.46 4.04 -8.83
C THR A 57 -4.90 4.18 -8.37
N GLU A 58 -5.73 3.16 -8.63
CA GLU A 58 -7.17 3.26 -8.39
C GLU A 58 -7.58 2.96 -6.96
N SER A 59 -6.84 2.09 -6.26
CA SER A 59 -7.25 1.63 -4.94
C SER A 59 -6.41 2.18 -3.80
N VAL A 60 -5.18 2.60 -4.05
CA VAL A 60 -4.27 3.08 -3.03
C VAL A 60 -4.04 4.58 -3.13
N GLN A 61 -3.61 5.07 -4.29
CA GLN A 61 -3.22 6.48 -4.44
C GLN A 61 -4.37 7.45 -4.34
N ARG A 62 -5.61 6.99 -4.42
CA ARG A 62 -6.80 7.84 -4.24
C ARG A 62 -7.12 8.11 -2.79
N ILE A 63 -6.47 7.44 -1.86
CA ILE A 63 -6.73 7.64 -0.43
C ILE A 63 -6.18 8.99 -0.03
N ASP A 64 -7.04 9.79 0.60
CA ASP A 64 -6.67 11.13 1.06
C ASP A 64 -5.59 11.04 2.15
N GLY A 65 -4.60 11.91 2.05
CA GLY A 65 -3.48 11.94 2.99
C GLY A 65 -2.20 11.30 2.47
N ILE A 66 -2.27 10.57 1.36
CA ILE A 66 -1.09 9.97 0.73
C ILE A 66 -0.37 11.03 -0.11
N ARG A 67 0.94 11.14 0.10
CA ARG A 67 1.80 12.06 -0.65
C ARG A 67 2.55 11.35 -1.77
N ASP A 68 3.04 10.14 -1.51
CA ASP A 68 3.85 9.39 -2.46
C ASP A 68 3.78 7.91 -2.14
N THR A 69 4.02 7.07 -3.14
CA THR A 69 4.06 5.62 -2.98
C THR A 69 5.22 5.03 -3.76
N ARG A 70 5.77 3.94 -3.24
CA ARG A 70 6.74 3.13 -3.95
C ARG A 70 6.25 1.70 -3.95
N THR A 71 6.01 1.16 -5.12
CA THR A 71 5.53 -0.21 -5.30
C THR A 71 6.70 -1.17 -5.45
N ILE A 72 6.66 -2.26 -4.69
CA ILE A 72 7.65 -3.33 -4.75
C ILE A 72 6.95 -4.57 -5.27
N MET A 73 7.29 -4.96 -6.50
CA MET A 73 6.78 -6.18 -7.11
C MET A 73 7.57 -7.37 -6.59
N THR A 74 6.88 -8.48 -6.37
CA THR A 74 7.54 -9.71 -5.98
C THR A 74 7.52 -10.69 -7.15
N PHE A 75 8.54 -11.56 -7.20
CA PHE A 75 8.61 -12.60 -8.23
C PHE A 75 8.26 -13.96 -7.66
N ARG A 76 8.78 -14.30 -6.49
CA ARG A 76 8.61 -15.63 -5.94
C ARG A 76 8.74 -15.61 -4.41
N ALA A 77 7.82 -16.31 -3.76
CA ALA A 77 7.93 -16.57 -2.32
C ALA A 77 8.76 -17.84 -2.09
N PHE A 78 9.59 -17.81 -1.08
CA PHE A 78 10.41 -18.98 -0.71
C PHE A 78 9.95 -19.56 0.62
#